data_07e72691ca68552d3eee315a14b897af
#
_entry.id   07e72691ca68552d3eee315a14b897af
#
_cell.length_a   1.000
_cell.length_b   1.000
_cell.length_c   1.000
_cell.angle_alpha   90.00
_cell.angle_beta   90.00
_cell.angle_gamma   90.00
#
_symmetry.space_group_name_H-M   'P 1'
#
loop_
_entity.id
_entity.type
_entity.pdbx_description
1 polymer ?
#
loop_
_entity_poly.entity_id
_entity_poly.type
_entity_poly.pdbx_seq_one_letter_code
_entity_poly.pdbx_strand_id
1 'polypeptide(L)'
;YTGTIEYAPNLPWKGIIPLAKMLEAKFGLPVTLTNDANAAAIGEMMYGAAKGLRDFIMITLGTGVGSGIVANGQLIYGHDGFAGELGHTIIIPDGRLHPGTGKRGSLESYASATGVKYTAIELLETTTEPSLLRDIPKEEIDSKKVYEAAIQGDALARHVYEFTGRILGLALANAVMFSSPSAIVLFGGLTKAGDLILKPTREHMEANLIQVFQNKVKILI
;
A
#
# COMPACT_ATOMS: atom_id res chain seq x y z
N TYR A 1 22.57 10.47 -1.24
CA TYR A 1 21.34 11.19 -1.64
C TYR A 1 21.69 12.47 -2.33
N THR A 2 21.20 12.64 -3.56
CA THR A 2 21.48 13.83 -4.39
C THR A 2 20.60 15.03 -3.97
N GLY A 3 19.52 14.79 -3.19
CA GLY A 3 18.54 15.82 -2.88
C GLY A 3 17.73 16.27 -4.09
N THR A 4 17.60 15.38 -5.09
CA THR A 4 16.93 15.64 -6.36
C THR A 4 15.64 14.81 -6.49
N ILE A 5 14.64 15.33 -7.19
CA ILE A 5 13.52 14.56 -7.69
C ILE A 5 13.88 14.12 -9.11
N GLU A 6 13.97 12.81 -9.34
CA GLU A 6 14.33 12.24 -10.64
C GLU A 6 13.08 11.72 -11.37
N TYR A 7 12.13 11.20 -10.61
CA TYR A 7 10.87 10.68 -11.12
C TYR A 7 9.74 10.94 -10.13
N ALA A 8 8.69 11.65 -10.56
CA ALA A 8 7.51 11.93 -9.76
C ALA A 8 6.28 11.98 -10.68
N PRO A 9 5.64 10.83 -10.99
CA PRO A 9 4.57 10.75 -11.98
C PRO A 9 3.35 11.60 -11.63
N ASN A 10 3.16 11.91 -10.35
CA ASN A 10 2.04 12.72 -9.85
C ASN A 10 2.33 14.24 -9.82
N LEU A 11 3.53 14.66 -10.23
CA LEU A 11 3.91 16.06 -10.26
C LEU A 11 4.10 16.54 -11.71
N PRO A 12 3.82 17.82 -11.98
CA PRO A 12 3.94 18.37 -13.34
C PRO A 12 5.39 18.60 -13.79
N TRP A 13 6.36 18.29 -12.95
CA TRP A 13 7.78 18.54 -13.21
C TRP A 13 8.37 17.51 -14.17
N LYS A 14 9.23 18.00 -15.06
CA LYS A 14 9.97 17.16 -16.02
C LYS A 14 11.48 17.29 -15.76
N GLY A 15 12.19 16.17 -15.89
CA GLY A 15 13.63 16.11 -15.68
C GLY A 15 14.02 16.08 -14.21
N ILE A 16 15.30 16.26 -13.95
CA ILE A 16 15.89 16.21 -12.61
C ILE A 16 15.72 17.57 -11.92
N ILE A 17 15.03 17.62 -10.80
CA ILE A 17 14.78 18.83 -10.02
C ILE A 17 15.65 18.81 -8.76
N PRO A 18 16.62 19.74 -8.57
CA PRO A 18 17.47 19.77 -7.39
C PRO A 18 16.74 20.44 -6.20
N LEU A 19 15.63 19.82 -5.75
CA LEU A 19 14.69 20.41 -4.80
C LEU A 19 15.35 20.77 -3.47
N ALA A 20 16.20 19.90 -2.92
CA ALA A 20 16.88 20.20 -1.65
C ALA A 20 17.70 21.50 -1.74
N LYS A 21 18.53 21.66 -2.78
CA LYS A 21 19.33 22.88 -3.01
C LYS A 21 18.46 24.12 -3.18
N MET A 22 17.33 24.00 -3.88
CA MET A 22 16.38 25.11 -4.07
C MET A 22 15.77 25.55 -2.74
N LEU A 23 15.42 24.61 -1.88
CA LEU A 23 14.86 24.89 -0.55
C LEU A 23 15.94 25.42 0.42
N GLU A 24 17.15 24.87 0.39
CA GLU A 24 18.28 25.38 1.17
C GLU A 24 18.59 26.82 0.82
N ALA A 25 18.65 27.15 -0.48
CA ALA A 25 18.89 28.51 -0.94
C ALA A 25 17.78 29.48 -0.52
N LYS A 26 16.54 29.01 -0.43
CA LYS A 26 15.39 29.82 -0.06
C LYS A 26 15.27 30.05 1.45
N PHE A 27 15.55 29.03 2.26
CA PHE A 27 15.29 29.06 3.70
C PHE A 27 16.56 29.19 4.56
N GLY A 28 17.74 28.99 3.99
CA GLY A 28 19.01 29.04 4.73
C GLY A 28 19.19 27.91 5.73
N LEU A 29 18.48 26.79 5.55
CA LEU A 29 18.47 25.62 6.44
C LEU A 29 18.90 24.38 5.67
N PRO A 30 19.59 23.41 6.31
CA PRO A 30 19.86 22.11 5.71
C PRO A 30 18.56 21.38 5.33
N VAL A 31 18.50 20.82 4.13
CA VAL A 31 17.31 20.10 3.62
C VAL A 31 17.64 18.65 3.29
N THR A 32 16.89 17.73 3.85
CA THR A 32 16.91 16.32 3.47
C THR A 32 15.64 15.98 2.71
N LEU A 33 15.76 15.30 1.57
CA LEU A 33 14.65 14.87 0.73
C LEU A 33 14.50 13.34 0.84
N THR A 34 13.29 12.88 1.07
CA THR A 34 12.92 11.45 1.02
C THR A 34 11.51 11.30 0.45
N ASN A 35 11.08 10.08 0.10
CA ASN A 35 9.71 9.86 -0.32
C ASN A 35 8.75 9.84 0.89
N ASP A 36 7.45 9.93 0.62
CA ASP A 36 6.40 10.01 1.63
C ASP A 36 6.27 8.72 2.47
N ALA A 37 6.40 7.54 1.86
CA ALA A 37 6.34 6.28 2.58
C ALA A 37 7.56 6.09 3.51
N ASN A 38 8.74 6.49 3.08
CA ASN A 38 9.94 6.50 3.91
C ASN A 38 9.81 7.50 5.07
N ALA A 39 9.26 8.70 4.81
CA ALA A 39 8.98 9.67 5.86
C ALA A 39 7.96 9.13 6.87
N ALA A 40 6.90 8.45 6.39
CA ALA A 40 5.92 7.80 7.25
C ALA A 40 6.55 6.68 8.09
N ALA A 41 7.43 5.85 7.52
CA ALA A 41 8.13 4.81 8.28
C ALA A 41 8.99 5.39 9.42
N ILE A 42 9.71 6.48 9.15
CA ILE A 42 10.48 7.19 10.19
C ILE A 42 9.54 7.78 11.24
N GLY A 43 8.42 8.39 10.82
CA GLY A 43 7.42 8.95 11.73
C GLY A 43 6.84 7.90 12.67
N GLU A 44 6.45 6.74 12.14
CA GLU A 44 5.95 5.63 12.92
C GLU A 44 7.00 5.05 13.88
N MET A 45 8.25 4.96 13.46
CA MET A 45 9.35 4.52 14.31
C MET A 45 9.60 5.46 15.49
N MET A 46 9.50 6.76 15.26
CA MET A 46 9.81 7.76 16.29
C MET A 46 8.62 8.04 17.24
N TYR A 47 7.41 8.09 16.69
CA TYR A 47 6.24 8.62 17.40
C TYR A 47 4.99 7.75 17.33
N GLY A 48 4.93 6.77 16.43
CA GLY A 48 3.73 6.00 16.11
C GLY A 48 3.73 4.56 16.63
N ALA A 49 3.01 3.70 15.92
CA ALA A 49 2.77 2.30 16.27
C ALA A 49 4.06 1.44 16.24
N ALA A 50 5.08 1.86 15.49
CA ALA A 50 6.38 1.19 15.44
C ALA A 50 7.39 1.68 16.47
N LYS A 51 7.00 2.54 17.43
CA LYS A 51 7.92 3.06 18.45
C LYS A 51 8.54 1.92 19.25
N GLY A 52 9.88 1.89 19.28
CA GLY A 52 10.68 0.85 19.92
C GLY A 52 10.93 -0.40 19.09
N LEU A 53 10.30 -0.53 17.92
CA LEU A 53 10.62 -1.59 16.95
C LEU A 53 11.87 -1.22 16.17
N ARG A 54 12.67 -2.23 15.85
CA ARG A 54 13.91 -2.08 15.08
C ARG A 54 13.82 -2.71 13.70
N ASP A 55 12.87 -3.63 13.51
CA ASP A 55 12.71 -4.42 12.30
C ASP A 55 11.23 -4.47 11.96
N PHE A 56 10.78 -3.65 11.01
CA PHE A 56 9.39 -3.59 10.59
C PHE A 56 9.27 -3.06 9.15
N ILE A 57 8.11 -3.32 8.56
CA ILE A 57 7.73 -2.73 7.28
C ILE A 57 6.54 -1.81 7.52
N MET A 58 6.66 -0.57 7.06
CA MET A 58 5.54 0.37 6.96
C MET A 58 4.93 0.27 5.58
N ILE A 59 3.59 0.17 5.49
CA ILE A 59 2.85 0.15 4.23
C ILE A 59 1.75 1.19 4.26
N THR A 60 1.76 2.08 3.29
CA THR A 60 0.72 3.08 3.10
C THR A 60 -0.32 2.58 2.09
N LEU A 61 -1.59 2.54 2.50
CA LEU A 61 -2.74 2.10 1.71
C LEU A 61 -3.64 3.30 1.42
N GLY A 62 -3.28 4.05 0.38
CA GLY A 62 -3.96 5.25 -0.09
C GLY A 62 -4.49 5.09 -1.51
N THR A 63 -4.38 6.15 -2.32
CA THR A 63 -4.65 6.10 -3.77
C THR A 63 -3.80 5.05 -4.45
N GLY A 64 -2.54 4.91 -4.01
CA GLY A 64 -1.59 3.87 -4.36
C GLY A 64 -1.15 3.06 -3.13
N VAL A 65 -0.09 2.27 -3.29
CA VAL A 65 0.56 1.49 -2.22
C VAL A 65 2.04 1.89 -2.14
N GLY A 66 2.41 2.58 -1.07
CA GLY A 66 3.80 2.85 -0.75
C GLY A 66 4.31 1.97 0.39
N SER A 67 5.63 1.83 0.53
CA SER A 67 6.20 1.17 1.69
C SER A 67 7.59 1.68 2.05
N GLY A 68 7.97 1.48 3.32
CA GLY A 68 9.30 1.74 3.83
C GLY A 68 9.74 0.57 4.70
N ILE A 69 10.98 0.15 4.56
CA ILE A 69 11.55 -0.99 5.28
C ILE A 69 12.54 -0.46 6.32
N VAL A 70 12.34 -0.85 7.56
CA VAL A 70 13.30 -0.57 8.65
C VAL A 70 13.92 -1.88 9.10
N ALA A 71 15.25 -1.94 9.12
CA ALA A 71 16.01 -3.07 9.64
C ALA A 71 17.14 -2.58 10.55
N ASN A 72 17.30 -3.25 11.71
CA ASN A 72 18.23 -2.83 12.77
C ASN A 72 18.05 -1.37 13.23
N GLY A 73 16.83 -0.83 13.16
CA GLY A 73 16.51 0.54 13.51
C GLY A 73 16.93 1.58 12.46
N GLN A 74 17.24 1.14 11.25
CA GLN A 74 17.62 2.02 10.14
C GLN A 74 16.70 1.80 8.95
N LEU A 75 16.27 2.89 8.32
CA LEU A 75 15.52 2.82 7.08
C LEU A 75 16.41 2.30 5.95
N ILE A 76 15.91 1.31 5.22
CA ILE A 76 16.58 0.74 4.06
C ILE A 76 16.24 1.59 2.84
N TYR A 77 17.24 2.21 2.28
CA TYR A 77 17.11 3.05 1.07
C TYR A 77 17.43 2.29 -0.22
N GLY A 78 18.27 1.25 -0.13
CA GLY A 78 18.84 0.61 -1.32
C GLY A 78 19.97 1.44 -1.95
N HIS A 79 20.50 0.94 -3.07
CA HIS A 79 21.63 1.60 -3.76
C HIS A 79 21.24 2.98 -4.31
N ASP A 80 20.09 3.04 -4.99
CA ASP A 80 19.62 4.26 -5.69
C ASP A 80 18.54 5.02 -4.91
N GLY A 81 18.20 4.57 -3.68
CA GLY A 81 17.18 5.23 -2.86
C GLY A 81 15.75 4.77 -3.11
N PHE A 82 15.54 3.70 -3.90
CA PHE A 82 14.23 3.20 -4.29
C PHE A 82 13.83 1.89 -3.60
N ALA A 83 14.50 1.48 -2.53
CA ALA A 83 14.04 0.33 -1.76
C ALA A 83 12.66 0.58 -1.17
N GLY A 84 11.84 -0.46 -1.10
CA GLY A 84 10.50 -0.37 -0.53
C GLY A 84 9.40 -0.15 -1.55
N GLU A 85 9.61 -0.38 -2.84
CA GLU A 85 8.60 -0.29 -3.90
C GLU A 85 7.67 -1.52 -3.92
N LEU A 86 7.15 -1.93 -2.75
CA LEU A 86 6.30 -3.13 -2.60
C LEU A 86 5.03 -3.04 -3.45
N GLY A 87 4.45 -1.84 -3.58
CA GLY A 87 3.26 -1.60 -4.40
C GLY A 87 3.42 -2.00 -5.86
N HIS A 88 4.65 -1.95 -6.38
CA HIS A 88 4.96 -2.29 -7.76
C HIS A 88 5.42 -3.74 -7.98
N THR A 89 5.51 -4.54 -6.92
CA THR A 89 5.78 -5.98 -7.07
C THR A 89 4.62 -6.68 -7.77
N ILE A 90 4.94 -7.61 -8.67
CA ILE A 90 3.93 -8.38 -9.42
C ILE A 90 3.39 -9.48 -8.51
N ILE A 91 2.11 -9.40 -8.18
CA ILE A 91 1.43 -10.37 -7.32
C ILE A 91 0.49 -11.29 -8.10
N ILE A 92 -0.04 -10.81 -9.22
CA ILE A 92 -0.83 -11.60 -10.16
C ILE A 92 -0.19 -11.46 -11.54
N PRO A 93 0.60 -12.42 -12.02
CA PRO A 93 1.16 -12.40 -13.36
C PRO A 93 0.06 -12.16 -14.41
N ASP A 94 0.35 -11.32 -15.41
CA ASP A 94 -0.57 -10.93 -16.49
C ASP A 94 -1.92 -10.35 -16.04
N GLY A 95 -2.04 -9.96 -14.78
CA GLY A 95 -3.24 -9.39 -14.19
C GLY A 95 -3.57 -7.98 -14.68
N ARG A 96 -4.27 -7.22 -13.84
CA ARG A 96 -4.74 -5.86 -14.15
C ARG A 96 -3.60 -4.94 -14.57
N LEU A 97 -3.81 -4.22 -15.67
CA LEU A 97 -2.88 -3.19 -16.14
C LEU A 97 -2.83 -2.02 -15.13
N HIS A 98 -1.63 -1.64 -14.72
CA HIS A 98 -1.42 -0.41 -13.95
C HIS A 98 -1.18 0.77 -14.90
N PRO A 99 -2.09 1.77 -15.00
CA PRO A 99 -2.00 2.83 -16.01
C PRO A 99 -0.72 3.67 -15.90
N GLY A 100 -0.27 3.95 -14.67
CA GLY A 100 0.90 4.81 -14.43
C GLY A 100 2.23 4.19 -14.81
N THR A 101 2.36 2.84 -14.70
CA THR A 101 3.62 2.13 -14.97
C THR A 101 3.60 1.31 -16.25
N GLY A 102 2.43 1.05 -16.82
CA GLY A 102 2.25 0.14 -17.96
C GLY A 102 2.54 -1.33 -17.63
N LYS A 103 2.76 -1.68 -16.36
CA LYS A 103 2.99 -3.06 -15.92
C LYS A 103 1.68 -3.72 -15.51
N ARG A 104 1.65 -5.06 -15.55
CA ARG A 104 0.47 -5.84 -15.19
C ARG A 104 0.64 -6.57 -13.88
N GLY A 105 -0.42 -6.62 -13.08
CA GLY A 105 -0.52 -7.47 -11.90
C GLY A 105 0.20 -6.98 -10.66
N SER A 106 0.55 -5.68 -10.59
CA SER A 106 1.19 -5.10 -9.41
C SER A 106 0.26 -5.11 -8.19
N LEU A 107 0.82 -5.17 -7.00
CA LEU A 107 0.07 -5.12 -5.74
C LEU A 107 -0.84 -3.87 -5.68
N GLU A 108 -0.33 -2.72 -6.04
CA GLU A 108 -1.06 -1.45 -6.06
C GLU A 108 -2.32 -1.52 -6.92
N SER A 109 -2.29 -2.25 -8.04
CA SER A 109 -3.46 -2.43 -8.91
C SER A 109 -4.65 -3.10 -8.21
N TYR A 110 -4.43 -3.73 -7.05
CA TYR A 110 -5.46 -4.47 -6.30
C TYR A 110 -5.65 -3.96 -4.88
N ALA A 111 -4.58 -3.65 -4.15
CA ALA A 111 -4.61 -3.35 -2.72
C ALA A 111 -4.54 -1.86 -2.40
N SER A 112 -4.86 -0.99 -3.34
CA SER A 112 -5.03 0.46 -3.14
C SER A 112 -6.51 0.86 -3.18
N ALA A 113 -6.83 2.10 -2.82
CA ALA A 113 -8.18 2.65 -2.99
C ALA A 113 -8.63 2.59 -4.46
N THR A 114 -7.72 2.86 -5.39
CA THR A 114 -7.94 2.70 -6.84
C THR A 114 -8.17 1.23 -7.20
N GLY A 115 -7.42 0.31 -6.59
CA GLY A 115 -7.57 -1.13 -6.77
C GLY A 115 -8.93 -1.64 -6.31
N VAL A 116 -9.41 -1.20 -5.15
CA VAL A 116 -10.77 -1.50 -4.64
C VAL A 116 -11.85 -1.05 -5.62
N LYS A 117 -11.75 0.20 -6.12
CA LYS A 117 -12.65 0.72 -7.15
C LYS A 117 -12.71 -0.20 -8.37
N TYR A 118 -11.57 -0.53 -8.95
CA TYR A 118 -11.52 -1.36 -10.16
C TYR A 118 -12.00 -2.79 -9.92
N THR A 119 -11.71 -3.37 -8.77
CA THR A 119 -12.23 -4.69 -8.40
C THR A 119 -13.76 -4.68 -8.30
N ALA A 120 -14.35 -3.63 -7.71
CA ALA A 120 -15.80 -3.48 -7.66
C ALA A 120 -16.41 -3.37 -9.06
N ILE A 121 -15.82 -2.54 -9.93
CA ILE A 121 -16.28 -2.36 -11.32
C ILE A 121 -16.20 -3.68 -12.10
N GLU A 122 -15.11 -4.41 -12.03
CA GLU A 122 -14.92 -5.71 -12.69
C GLU A 122 -15.96 -6.74 -12.22
N LEU A 123 -16.25 -6.79 -10.92
CA LEU A 123 -17.29 -7.67 -10.40
C LEU A 123 -18.69 -7.29 -10.86
N LEU A 124 -19.01 -5.99 -10.90
CA LEU A 124 -20.29 -5.51 -11.42
C LEU A 124 -20.48 -5.85 -12.90
N GLU A 125 -19.42 -5.91 -13.69
CA GLU A 125 -19.46 -6.27 -15.11
C GLU A 125 -19.54 -7.79 -15.35
N THR A 126 -18.93 -8.57 -14.47
CA THR A 126 -18.78 -10.03 -14.67
C THR A 126 -19.82 -10.85 -13.93
N THR A 127 -20.57 -10.26 -13.00
CA THR A 127 -21.63 -10.94 -12.24
C THR A 127 -22.97 -10.22 -12.37
N THR A 128 -24.05 -10.96 -12.12
CA THR A 128 -25.41 -10.41 -12.06
C THR A 128 -25.95 -10.32 -10.64
N GLU A 129 -25.07 -10.53 -9.63
CA GLU A 129 -25.46 -10.46 -8.22
C GLU A 129 -26.03 -9.09 -7.86
N PRO A 130 -27.11 -9.02 -7.06
CA PRO A 130 -27.65 -7.77 -6.55
C PRO A 130 -26.57 -7.01 -5.75
N SER A 131 -26.49 -5.71 -5.96
CA SER A 131 -25.58 -4.84 -5.20
C SER A 131 -26.07 -3.41 -5.21
N LEU A 132 -25.89 -2.70 -4.10
CA LEU A 132 -26.16 -1.28 -3.96
C LEU A 132 -25.28 -0.43 -4.91
N LEU A 133 -24.14 -0.99 -5.33
CA LEU A 133 -23.24 -0.32 -6.24
C LEU A 133 -23.77 -0.24 -7.68
N ARG A 134 -24.79 -1.04 -8.05
CA ARG A 134 -25.39 -1.00 -9.40
C ARG A 134 -26.20 0.25 -9.66
N ASP A 135 -26.69 0.90 -8.61
CA ASP A 135 -27.45 2.14 -8.70
C ASP A 135 -26.54 3.38 -8.78
N ILE A 136 -25.20 3.19 -8.74
CA ILE A 136 -24.21 4.26 -8.78
C ILE A 136 -23.57 4.29 -10.18
N PRO A 137 -23.49 5.47 -10.83
CA PRO A 137 -22.75 5.62 -12.07
C PRO A 137 -21.31 5.09 -11.92
N LYS A 138 -20.84 4.31 -12.90
CA LYS A 138 -19.55 3.60 -12.83
C LYS A 138 -18.36 4.53 -12.55
N GLU A 139 -18.37 5.72 -13.14
CA GLU A 139 -17.37 6.77 -12.95
C GLU A 139 -17.34 7.33 -11.54
N GLU A 140 -18.46 7.27 -10.84
CA GLU A 140 -18.61 7.75 -9.47
C GLU A 140 -18.28 6.71 -8.41
N ILE A 141 -18.12 5.43 -8.78
CA ILE A 141 -17.70 4.38 -7.85
C ILE A 141 -16.28 4.68 -7.37
N ASP A 142 -16.09 4.72 -6.06
CA ASP A 142 -14.81 4.87 -5.38
C ASP A 142 -14.73 3.92 -4.18
N SER A 143 -13.56 3.84 -3.54
CA SER A 143 -13.35 2.95 -2.39
C SER A 143 -14.25 3.28 -1.19
N LYS A 144 -14.68 4.54 -1.05
CA LYS A 144 -15.59 4.98 0.03
C LYS A 144 -16.99 4.42 -0.20
N LYS A 145 -17.54 4.54 -1.42
CA LYS A 145 -18.85 3.99 -1.79
C LYS A 145 -18.86 2.47 -1.67
N VAL A 146 -17.78 1.80 -2.05
CA VAL A 146 -17.64 0.35 -1.83
C VAL A 146 -17.66 0.02 -0.34
N TYR A 147 -16.98 0.80 0.50
CA TYR A 147 -17.03 0.62 1.95
C TYR A 147 -18.44 0.82 2.51
N GLU A 148 -19.12 1.90 2.11
CA GLU A 148 -20.47 2.23 2.55
C GLU A 148 -21.48 1.12 2.19
N ALA A 149 -21.35 0.52 1.00
CA ALA A 149 -22.16 -0.64 0.61
C ALA A 149 -21.80 -1.89 1.45
N ALA A 150 -20.51 -2.16 1.67
CA ALA A 150 -20.06 -3.33 2.43
C ALA A 150 -20.57 -3.33 3.88
N ILE A 151 -20.54 -2.18 4.57
CA ILE A 151 -21.06 -2.06 5.95
C ILE A 151 -22.61 -2.20 6.01
N GLN A 152 -23.32 -1.90 4.92
CA GLN A 152 -24.75 -2.12 4.79
C GLN A 152 -25.10 -3.59 4.48
N GLY A 153 -24.11 -4.45 4.33
CA GLY A 153 -24.34 -5.89 4.10
C GLY A 153 -24.29 -6.31 2.65
N ASP A 154 -23.93 -5.42 1.73
CA ASP A 154 -23.78 -5.73 0.32
C ASP A 154 -22.75 -6.85 0.10
N ALA A 155 -23.18 -7.96 -0.49
CA ALA A 155 -22.35 -9.15 -0.65
C ALA A 155 -21.20 -8.91 -1.64
N LEU A 156 -21.49 -8.23 -2.76
CA LEU A 156 -20.46 -7.91 -3.76
C LEU A 156 -19.40 -6.97 -3.19
N ALA A 157 -19.80 -5.93 -2.47
CA ALA A 157 -18.87 -5.00 -1.84
C ALA A 157 -17.99 -5.67 -0.76
N ARG A 158 -18.56 -6.61 0.01
CA ARG A 158 -17.80 -7.44 0.96
C ARG A 158 -16.82 -8.36 0.24
N HIS A 159 -17.23 -8.95 -0.88
CA HIS A 159 -16.33 -9.76 -1.70
C HIS A 159 -15.15 -8.96 -2.25
N VAL A 160 -15.34 -7.69 -2.61
CA VAL A 160 -14.24 -6.78 -3.00
C VAL A 160 -13.21 -6.68 -1.89
N TYR A 161 -13.64 -6.49 -0.62
CA TYR A 161 -12.71 -6.39 0.51
C TYR A 161 -12.03 -7.72 0.83
N GLU A 162 -12.75 -8.83 0.74
CA GLU A 162 -12.18 -10.17 0.89
C GLU A 162 -11.08 -10.44 -0.14
N PHE A 163 -11.38 -10.15 -1.41
CA PHE A 163 -10.39 -10.27 -2.50
C PHE A 163 -9.18 -9.37 -2.26
N THR A 164 -9.41 -8.10 -1.90
CA THR A 164 -8.34 -7.12 -1.63
C THR A 164 -7.47 -7.58 -0.46
N GLY A 165 -8.09 -8.04 0.63
CA GLY A 165 -7.38 -8.55 1.80
C GLY A 165 -6.57 -9.81 1.49
N ARG A 166 -7.10 -10.71 0.66
CA ARG A 166 -6.38 -11.89 0.17
C ARG A 166 -5.12 -11.52 -0.59
N ILE A 167 -5.21 -10.58 -1.53
CA ILE A 167 -4.06 -10.13 -2.33
C ILE A 167 -3.03 -9.43 -1.45
N LEU A 168 -3.49 -8.54 -0.55
CA LEU A 168 -2.61 -7.88 0.40
C LEU A 168 -1.93 -8.91 1.31
N GLY A 169 -2.66 -9.85 1.90
CA GLY A 169 -2.12 -10.90 2.76
C GLY A 169 -1.03 -11.74 2.09
N LEU A 170 -1.22 -12.10 0.82
CA LEU A 170 -0.20 -12.80 0.03
C LEU A 170 1.06 -11.95 -0.15
N ALA A 171 0.91 -10.65 -0.45
CA ALA A 171 2.04 -9.74 -0.58
C ALA A 171 2.78 -9.56 0.75
N LEU A 172 2.04 -9.46 1.87
CA LEU A 172 2.64 -9.37 3.20
C LEU A 172 3.42 -10.65 3.55
N ALA A 173 2.90 -11.83 3.23
CA ALA A 173 3.62 -13.09 3.44
C ALA A 173 4.94 -13.11 2.67
N ASN A 174 4.95 -12.66 1.41
CA ASN A 174 6.18 -12.55 0.62
C ASN A 174 7.18 -11.56 1.26
N ALA A 175 6.70 -10.41 1.71
CA ALA A 175 7.54 -9.40 2.37
C ALA A 175 8.13 -9.93 3.69
N VAL A 176 7.34 -10.66 4.49
CA VAL A 176 7.80 -11.32 5.73
C VAL A 176 8.90 -12.34 5.43
N MET A 177 8.71 -13.21 4.46
CA MET A 177 9.71 -14.22 4.10
C MET A 177 11.00 -13.60 3.55
N PHE A 178 10.91 -12.43 2.93
CA PHE A 178 12.06 -11.74 2.35
C PHE A 178 12.88 -10.94 3.37
N SER A 179 12.21 -10.28 4.36
CA SER A 179 12.87 -9.31 5.25
C SER A 179 12.80 -9.67 6.74
N SER A 180 12.02 -10.70 7.14
CA SER A 180 11.88 -11.15 8.53
C SER A 180 11.57 -10.04 9.54
N PRO A 181 10.54 -9.21 9.34
CA PRO A 181 10.21 -8.12 10.25
C PRO A 181 9.51 -8.65 11.52
N SER A 182 9.62 -7.92 12.61
CA SER A 182 8.84 -8.17 13.84
C SER A 182 7.39 -7.71 13.74
N ALA A 183 7.12 -6.74 12.86
CA ALA A 183 5.80 -6.20 12.62
C ALA A 183 5.65 -5.61 11.20
N ILE A 184 4.41 -5.52 10.76
CA ILE A 184 4.00 -4.72 9.59
C ILE A 184 3.04 -3.64 10.11
N VAL A 185 3.32 -2.38 9.80
CA VAL A 185 2.46 -1.25 10.13
C VAL A 185 1.67 -0.88 8.88
N LEU A 186 0.34 -0.96 8.93
CA LEU A 186 -0.54 -0.54 7.85
C LEU A 186 -1.11 0.84 8.17
N PHE A 187 -0.98 1.77 7.25
CA PHE A 187 -1.45 3.13 7.39
C PHE A 187 -2.24 3.58 6.16
N GLY A 188 -3.14 4.54 6.34
CA GLY A 188 -3.85 5.16 5.22
C GLY A 188 -5.36 4.95 5.23
N GLY A 189 -6.04 5.54 4.25
CA GLY A 189 -7.51 5.59 4.21
C GLY A 189 -8.18 4.22 4.14
N LEU A 190 -7.54 3.26 3.49
CA LEU A 190 -8.11 1.93 3.30
C LEU A 190 -8.14 1.10 4.60
N THR A 191 -7.24 1.37 5.56
CA THR A 191 -7.26 0.68 6.86
C THR A 191 -8.49 1.01 7.69
N LYS A 192 -9.17 2.13 7.40
CA LYS A 192 -10.44 2.52 8.06
C LYS A 192 -11.58 1.54 7.79
N ALA A 193 -11.45 0.66 6.79
CA ALA A 193 -12.40 -0.42 6.57
C ALA A 193 -12.36 -1.49 7.69
N GLY A 194 -11.39 -1.41 8.62
CA GLY A 194 -11.32 -2.30 9.78
C GLY A 194 -11.26 -3.77 9.39
N ASP A 195 -12.05 -4.60 10.08
CA ASP A 195 -12.03 -6.05 9.85
C ASP A 195 -12.48 -6.49 8.46
N LEU A 196 -13.16 -5.64 7.68
CA LEU A 196 -13.48 -5.97 6.29
C LEU A 196 -12.22 -6.26 5.47
N ILE A 197 -11.13 -5.54 5.72
CA ILE A 197 -9.86 -5.75 5.04
C ILE A 197 -8.81 -6.44 5.94
N LEU A 198 -8.75 -6.10 7.22
CA LEU A 198 -7.68 -6.57 8.10
C LEU A 198 -7.80 -8.05 8.44
N LYS A 199 -9.02 -8.56 8.61
CA LYS A 199 -9.25 -9.98 8.90
C LYS A 199 -8.78 -10.85 7.73
N PRO A 200 -9.28 -10.71 6.48
CA PRO A 200 -8.79 -11.51 5.38
C PRO A 200 -7.30 -11.28 5.09
N THR A 201 -6.77 -10.07 5.29
CA THR A 201 -5.33 -9.82 5.15
C THR A 201 -4.52 -10.68 6.10
N ARG A 202 -4.89 -10.73 7.37
CA ARG A 202 -4.19 -11.54 8.39
C ARG A 202 -4.32 -13.04 8.11
N GLU A 203 -5.54 -13.50 7.81
CA GLU A 203 -5.81 -14.91 7.51
C GLU A 203 -4.98 -15.39 6.32
N HIS A 204 -4.96 -14.63 5.23
CA HIS A 204 -4.20 -15.00 4.04
C HIS A 204 -2.69 -14.79 4.21
N MET A 205 -2.24 -13.82 4.99
CA MET A 205 -0.82 -13.73 5.35
C MET A 205 -0.37 -14.99 6.09
N GLU A 206 -1.04 -15.34 7.18
CA GLU A 206 -0.69 -16.51 8.00
C GLU A 206 -0.75 -17.83 7.22
N ALA A 207 -1.76 -18.00 6.37
CA ALA A 207 -1.91 -19.19 5.54
C ALA A 207 -0.78 -19.40 4.52
N ASN A 208 -0.10 -18.32 4.13
CA ASN A 208 0.98 -18.34 3.14
C ASN A 208 2.38 -18.26 3.78
N LEU A 209 2.49 -18.12 5.11
CA LEU A 209 3.76 -18.14 5.80
C LEU A 209 4.24 -19.58 6.06
N ILE A 210 5.54 -19.81 5.88
CA ILE A 210 6.17 -21.05 6.38
C ILE A 210 6.16 -21.07 7.90
N GLN A 211 6.18 -22.26 8.49
CA GLN A 211 5.99 -22.48 9.92
C GLN A 211 6.86 -21.61 10.84
N VAL A 212 8.08 -21.29 10.42
CA VAL A 212 9.02 -20.47 11.22
C VAL A 212 8.53 -19.04 11.45
N PHE A 213 7.64 -18.52 10.60
CA PHE A 213 7.09 -17.16 10.70
C PHE A 213 5.66 -17.10 11.23
N GLN A 214 4.93 -18.22 11.22
CA GLN A 214 3.52 -18.24 11.62
C GLN A 214 3.33 -17.73 13.06
N ASN A 215 2.32 -16.87 13.24
CA ASN A 215 1.93 -16.23 14.49
C ASN A 215 3.03 -15.38 15.17
N LYS A 216 4.04 -14.94 14.43
CA LYS A 216 5.15 -14.14 14.98
C LYS A 216 5.12 -12.69 14.56
N VAL A 217 4.63 -12.38 13.36
CA VAL A 217 4.63 -11.03 12.79
C VAL A 217 3.33 -10.32 13.15
N LYS A 218 3.43 -9.17 13.80
CA LYS A 218 2.26 -8.37 14.19
C LYS A 218 1.82 -7.48 13.03
N ILE A 219 0.51 -7.36 12.81
CA ILE A 219 -0.06 -6.30 11.97
C ILE A 219 -0.54 -5.19 12.91
N LEU A 220 0.05 -4.00 12.80
CA LEU A 220 -0.25 -2.78 13.54
C LEU A 220 -0.95 -1.76 12.62
N ILE A 221 -1.75 -0.85 13.20
CA ILE A 221 -2.47 0.21 12.48
C ILE A 221 -2.13 1.55 13.13
#